data_ae028b5cf3e7f00bacecb1567e371ef2
#
_entry.id   ae028b5cf3e7f00bacecb1567e371ef2
#
_cell.length_a   1.000
_cell.length_b   1.000
_cell.length_c   1.000
_cell.angle_alpha   90.00
_cell.angle_beta   90.00
_cell.angle_gamma   90.00
#
_symmetry.space_group_name_H-M   'P 1'
#
loop_
_entity.id
_entity.type
_entity.pdbx_description
1 polymer ?
#
loop_
_entity_poly.entity_id
_entity_poly.type
_entity_poly.pdbx_seq_one_letter_code
_entity_poly.pdbx_strand_id
1 'polypeptide(L)'
;MQKLSVVIITYNEEKNIERCLKSVQNIADEIVVVDSFSTDKTKEICNAHQVKFITHAFEGHIEQKNWAITQASYPYVLSLDADECPDEILTQSILAVKKNGEADGYSFNRCNNYCGTWIKHGAWYPDKKLRLWDSRKGNWTGENPHDRYEMFDASVKILHLKGDLLHYSYYSVTEHIAQGNKFSSIAAESAFQKGKKSNLISLIINPLWRFVRDYFFKAGFLDGRAGFIIAINTSHSTFLKYVKLYDLNKKNT
;
A
#
# COMPACT_ATOMS: atom_id res chain seq x y z
N MET A 1 -25.34 12.20 -8.89
CA MET A 1 -23.89 12.05 -8.89
C MET A 1 -23.44 11.81 -7.46
N GLN A 2 -22.75 10.71 -7.18
CA GLN A 2 -22.27 10.42 -5.82
C GLN A 2 -21.17 11.41 -5.43
N LYS A 3 -21.26 11.93 -4.20
CA LYS A 3 -20.22 12.76 -3.61
C LYS A 3 -19.08 11.88 -3.08
N LEU A 4 -17.84 12.29 -3.33
CA LEU A 4 -16.64 11.54 -3.01
C LEU A 4 -15.70 12.34 -2.12
N SER A 5 -15.40 11.81 -0.93
CA SER A 5 -14.28 12.28 -0.11
C SER A 5 -13.02 11.49 -0.45
N VAL A 6 -11.96 12.18 -0.82
CA VAL A 6 -10.61 11.58 -0.90
C VAL A 6 -9.94 11.77 0.44
N VAL A 7 -9.57 10.66 1.09
CA VAL A 7 -8.94 10.63 2.41
C VAL A 7 -7.52 10.15 2.28
N ILE A 8 -6.57 10.97 2.71
CA ILE A 8 -5.13 10.75 2.55
C ILE A 8 -4.48 10.75 3.93
N ILE A 9 -3.70 9.70 4.26
CA ILE A 9 -2.82 9.71 5.42
C ILE A 9 -1.41 10.09 4.99
N THR A 10 -0.69 10.86 5.84
CA THR A 10 0.64 11.35 5.49
C THR A 10 1.56 11.50 6.71
N TYR A 11 2.87 11.33 6.47
CA TYR A 11 3.95 11.66 7.41
C TYR A 11 5.26 11.91 6.65
N ASN A 12 5.75 13.17 6.66
CA ASN A 12 6.99 13.58 5.98
C ASN A 12 7.02 13.21 4.49
N GLU A 13 6.00 13.66 3.75
CA GLU A 13 5.78 13.34 2.33
C GLU A 13 5.89 14.56 1.41
N GLU A 14 6.75 15.53 1.74
CA GLU A 14 6.95 16.75 0.92
C GLU A 14 7.29 16.46 -0.54
N LYS A 15 7.89 15.28 -0.84
CA LYS A 15 8.24 14.85 -2.20
C LYS A 15 7.04 14.35 -3.00
N ASN A 16 6.00 13.86 -2.34
CA ASN A 16 4.91 13.12 -2.97
C ASN A 16 3.56 13.80 -2.87
N ILE A 17 3.27 14.43 -1.72
CA ILE A 17 1.93 14.92 -1.39
C ILE A 17 1.35 15.85 -2.45
N GLU A 18 2.14 16.74 -3.06
CA GLU A 18 1.65 17.66 -4.10
C GLU A 18 1.14 16.91 -5.34
N ARG A 19 1.85 15.85 -5.76
CA ARG A 19 1.45 14.98 -6.87
C ARG A 19 0.16 14.24 -6.55
N CYS A 20 0.05 13.67 -5.35
CA CYS A 20 -1.17 13.01 -4.87
C CYS A 20 -2.35 14.00 -4.93
N LEU A 21 -2.25 15.17 -4.33
CA LEU A 21 -3.30 16.18 -4.30
C LEU A 21 -3.74 16.62 -5.70
N LYS A 22 -2.80 16.93 -6.59
CA LYS A 22 -3.09 17.32 -7.98
C LYS A 22 -3.84 16.23 -8.75
N SER A 23 -3.50 14.96 -8.53
CA SER A 23 -4.12 13.84 -9.25
C SER A 23 -5.59 13.60 -8.88
N VAL A 24 -6.01 14.04 -7.70
CA VAL A 24 -7.38 13.81 -7.19
C VAL A 24 -8.29 15.04 -7.24
N GLN A 25 -7.77 16.22 -7.56
CA GLN A 25 -8.56 17.47 -7.60
C GLN A 25 -9.83 17.38 -8.45
N ASN A 26 -9.75 16.73 -9.61
CA ASN A 26 -10.87 16.64 -10.55
C ASN A 26 -11.91 15.55 -10.17
N ILE A 27 -11.57 14.64 -9.27
CA ILE A 27 -12.45 13.55 -8.86
C ILE A 27 -13.05 13.78 -7.47
N ALA A 28 -12.36 14.50 -6.59
CA ALA A 28 -12.78 14.78 -5.22
C ALA A 28 -13.88 15.86 -5.14
N ASP A 29 -14.87 15.65 -4.29
CA ASP A 29 -15.76 16.71 -3.82
C ASP A 29 -15.23 17.29 -2.48
N GLU A 30 -14.39 16.52 -1.80
CA GLU A 30 -13.67 16.89 -0.58
C GLU A 30 -12.34 16.15 -0.54
N ILE A 31 -11.28 16.83 -0.10
CA ILE A 31 -9.97 16.19 0.19
C ILE A 31 -9.67 16.39 1.67
N VAL A 32 -9.50 15.29 2.39
CA VAL A 32 -9.11 15.26 3.80
C VAL A 32 -7.70 14.69 3.88
N VAL A 33 -6.78 15.44 4.46
CA VAL A 33 -5.40 14.99 4.71
C VAL A 33 -5.21 14.85 6.22
N VAL A 34 -4.86 13.66 6.66
CA VAL A 34 -4.56 13.35 8.07
C VAL A 34 -3.07 13.14 8.22
N ASP A 35 -2.44 14.08 8.87
CA ASP A 35 -1.00 14.18 9.05
C ASP A 35 -0.55 13.68 10.43
N SER A 36 0.49 12.87 10.47
CA SER A 36 1.07 12.31 11.69
C SER A 36 2.19 13.17 12.27
N PHE A 37 1.97 14.50 12.35
CA PHE A 37 2.93 15.50 12.82
C PHE A 37 4.20 15.59 11.97
N SER A 38 4.04 15.77 10.66
CA SER A 38 5.15 16.02 9.74
C SER A 38 6.00 17.21 10.15
N THR A 39 7.31 17.08 9.98
CA THR A 39 8.32 18.10 10.30
C THR A 39 8.97 18.73 9.06
N ASP A 40 8.61 18.22 7.87
CA ASP A 40 9.03 18.73 6.56
C ASP A 40 7.98 19.72 5.99
N LYS A 41 8.02 20.00 4.70
CA LYS A 41 7.10 20.93 4.04
C LYS A 41 5.72 20.33 3.72
N THR A 42 5.40 19.14 4.17
CA THR A 42 4.10 18.47 3.88
C THR A 42 2.91 19.37 4.22
N LYS A 43 2.90 19.95 5.43
CA LYS A 43 1.82 20.84 5.89
C LYS A 43 1.70 22.11 5.04
N GLU A 44 2.83 22.72 4.69
CA GLU A 44 2.86 23.93 3.86
C GLU A 44 2.24 23.68 2.48
N ILE A 45 2.63 22.55 1.86
CA ILE A 45 2.09 22.12 0.56
C ILE A 45 0.58 21.86 0.65
N CYS A 46 0.12 21.15 1.66
CA CYS A 46 -1.30 20.87 1.86
C CYS A 46 -2.13 22.16 1.99
N ASN A 47 -1.65 23.14 2.75
CA ASN A 47 -2.33 24.41 2.95
C ASN A 47 -2.49 25.21 1.65
N ALA A 48 -1.56 25.06 0.70
CA ALA A 48 -1.65 25.71 -0.61
C ALA A 48 -2.74 25.09 -1.52
N HIS A 49 -3.24 23.88 -1.22
CA HIS A 49 -4.19 23.12 -2.06
C HIS A 49 -5.64 23.13 -1.56
N GLN A 50 -6.01 23.99 -0.60
CA GLN A 50 -7.38 24.12 -0.08
C GLN A 50 -7.99 22.78 0.42
N VAL A 51 -7.18 21.95 1.08
CA VAL A 51 -7.61 20.66 1.64
C VAL A 51 -7.99 20.82 3.12
N LYS A 52 -8.84 19.94 3.63
CA LYS A 52 -9.09 19.78 5.07
C LYS A 52 -7.88 19.08 5.70
N PHE A 53 -6.96 19.86 6.26
CA PHE A 53 -5.74 19.35 6.89
C PHE A 53 -5.94 19.17 8.40
N ILE A 54 -5.68 17.96 8.91
CA ILE A 54 -5.87 17.60 10.32
C ILE A 54 -4.61 16.85 10.80
N THR A 55 -4.14 17.18 12.00
CA THR A 55 -3.06 16.41 12.64
C THR A 55 -3.64 15.37 13.59
N HIS A 56 -3.10 14.15 13.55
CA HIS A 56 -3.50 13.06 14.45
C HIS A 56 -2.30 12.17 14.80
N ALA A 57 -2.18 11.74 16.05
CA ALA A 57 -1.09 10.88 16.50
C ALA A 57 -1.16 9.51 15.79
N PHE A 58 0.00 9.03 15.35
CA PHE A 58 0.09 7.74 14.67
C PHE A 58 0.16 6.60 15.69
N GLU A 59 -0.89 5.80 15.76
CA GLU A 59 -0.96 4.59 16.59
C GLU A 59 -0.73 3.31 15.78
N GLY A 60 -0.83 3.41 14.45
CA GLY A 60 -0.67 2.33 13.47
C GLY A 60 -1.36 2.67 12.16
N HIS A 61 -1.05 1.96 11.08
CA HIS A 61 -1.65 2.23 9.78
C HIS A 61 -3.16 1.99 9.77
N ILE A 62 -3.62 0.93 10.43
CA ILE A 62 -5.03 0.55 10.50
C ILE A 62 -5.81 1.59 11.30
N GLU A 63 -5.32 1.96 12.47
CA GLU A 63 -5.90 2.93 13.38
C GLU A 63 -5.98 4.30 12.70
N GLN A 64 -4.88 4.74 12.07
CA GLN A 64 -4.81 6.02 11.37
C GLN A 64 -5.80 6.10 10.20
N LYS A 65 -5.89 5.04 9.37
CA LYS A 65 -6.81 4.97 8.23
C LYS A 65 -8.27 4.93 8.69
N ASN A 66 -8.60 4.17 9.72
CA ASN A 66 -9.95 4.13 10.27
C ASN A 66 -10.36 5.49 10.86
N TRP A 67 -9.48 6.11 11.62
CA TRP A 67 -9.75 7.45 12.17
C TRP A 67 -9.90 8.49 11.04
N ALA A 68 -9.04 8.45 10.04
CA ALA A 68 -9.07 9.37 8.92
C ALA A 68 -10.41 9.32 8.14
N ILE A 69 -10.97 8.12 7.94
CA ILE A 69 -12.28 7.95 7.30
C ILE A 69 -13.39 8.65 8.07
N THR A 70 -13.33 8.69 9.41
CA THR A 70 -14.35 9.38 10.23
C THR A 70 -14.36 10.90 10.04
N GLN A 71 -13.31 11.46 9.43
CA GLN A 71 -13.19 12.89 9.14
C GLN A 71 -13.81 13.29 7.79
N ALA A 72 -14.20 12.31 6.98
CA ALA A 72 -14.84 12.52 5.69
C ALA A 72 -16.29 12.97 5.84
N SER A 73 -16.71 13.96 5.04
CA SER A 73 -18.09 14.46 5.04
C SER A 73 -19.02 13.60 4.20
N TYR A 74 -18.50 12.87 3.23
CA TYR A 74 -19.30 12.04 2.32
C TYR A 74 -19.04 10.56 2.57
N PRO A 75 -20.09 9.71 2.46
CA PRO A 75 -19.98 8.28 2.75
C PRO A 75 -19.11 7.51 1.74
N TYR A 76 -19.05 7.94 0.47
CA TYR A 76 -18.13 7.36 -0.49
C TYR A 76 -16.73 7.92 -0.28
N VAL A 77 -15.78 7.02 -0.07
CA VAL A 77 -14.40 7.36 0.28
C VAL A 77 -13.43 6.67 -0.69
N LEU A 78 -12.51 7.46 -1.25
CA LEU A 78 -11.28 6.99 -1.87
C LEU A 78 -10.14 7.18 -0.86
N SER A 79 -9.57 6.08 -0.35
CA SER A 79 -8.49 6.13 0.64
C SER A 79 -7.14 5.92 -0.04
N LEU A 80 -6.23 6.87 0.15
CA LEU A 80 -4.89 6.89 -0.45
C LEU A 80 -3.81 7.09 0.61
N ASP A 81 -2.63 6.59 0.30
CA ASP A 81 -1.39 7.00 0.96
C ASP A 81 -0.81 8.20 0.18
N ALA A 82 -0.04 9.08 0.82
CA ALA A 82 0.41 10.34 0.23
C ALA A 82 1.36 10.17 -0.99
N ASP A 83 1.94 8.98 -1.15
CA ASP A 83 2.80 8.57 -2.25
C ASP A 83 2.05 7.82 -3.38
N GLU A 84 0.70 7.81 -3.31
CA GLU A 84 -0.18 7.19 -4.30
C GLU A 84 -0.90 8.26 -5.14
N CYS A 85 -1.12 7.96 -6.44
CA CYS A 85 -1.97 8.78 -7.31
C CYS A 85 -2.63 7.91 -8.40
N PRO A 86 -3.93 8.11 -8.72
CA PRO A 86 -4.56 7.44 -9.85
C PRO A 86 -3.92 7.88 -11.17
N ASP A 87 -3.73 6.94 -12.11
CA ASP A 87 -3.42 7.27 -13.49
C ASP A 87 -4.63 7.87 -14.21
N GLU A 88 -4.46 8.31 -15.45
CA GLU A 88 -5.54 8.94 -16.21
C GLU A 88 -6.70 7.96 -16.48
N ILE A 89 -6.42 6.67 -16.73
CA ILE A 89 -7.44 5.65 -16.99
C ILE A 89 -8.24 5.38 -15.73
N LEU A 90 -7.59 5.25 -14.56
CA LEU A 90 -8.26 5.08 -13.29
C LEU A 90 -9.08 6.32 -12.91
N THR A 91 -8.55 7.52 -13.16
CA THR A 91 -9.26 8.79 -12.98
C THR A 91 -10.58 8.79 -13.75
N GLN A 92 -10.58 8.42 -15.04
CA GLN A 92 -11.79 8.32 -15.85
C GLN A 92 -12.75 7.24 -15.33
N SER A 93 -12.22 6.11 -14.88
CA SER A 93 -13.02 5.03 -14.28
C SER A 93 -13.71 5.50 -12.99
N ILE A 94 -13.03 6.25 -12.13
CA ILE A 94 -13.61 6.84 -10.91
C ILE A 94 -14.69 7.88 -11.24
N LEU A 95 -14.46 8.74 -12.23
CA LEU A 95 -15.47 9.69 -12.70
C LEU A 95 -16.73 9.01 -13.24
N ALA A 96 -16.57 7.89 -13.93
CA ALA A 96 -17.71 7.08 -14.38
C ALA A 96 -18.49 6.48 -13.20
N VAL A 97 -17.79 5.98 -12.17
CA VAL A 97 -18.39 5.49 -10.92
C VAL A 97 -19.16 6.60 -10.21
N LYS A 98 -18.62 7.82 -10.13
CA LYS A 98 -19.34 8.97 -9.52
C LYS A 98 -20.67 9.26 -10.22
N LYS A 99 -20.77 9.03 -11.51
CA LYS A 99 -22.00 9.25 -12.30
C LYS A 99 -23.01 8.11 -12.12
N ASN A 100 -22.56 6.87 -12.23
CA ASN A 100 -23.42 5.69 -12.39
C ASN A 100 -22.93 4.50 -11.55
N GLY A 101 -22.35 4.75 -10.38
CA GLY A 101 -21.81 3.68 -9.52
C GLY A 101 -22.89 2.71 -9.06
N GLU A 102 -22.68 1.41 -9.32
CA GLU A 102 -23.62 0.33 -9.04
C GLU A 102 -23.07 -0.71 -8.05
N ALA A 103 -21.95 -0.41 -7.38
CA ALA A 103 -21.30 -1.31 -6.46
C ALA A 103 -21.02 -0.65 -5.11
N ASP A 104 -20.81 -1.49 -4.11
CA ASP A 104 -20.51 -1.06 -2.74
C ASP A 104 -19.03 -0.70 -2.56
N GLY A 105 -18.17 -1.30 -3.39
CA GLY A 105 -16.75 -1.04 -3.41
C GLY A 105 -16.10 -1.27 -4.77
N TYR A 106 -14.97 -0.64 -4.97
CA TYR A 106 -14.21 -0.72 -6.22
C TYR A 106 -12.74 -0.97 -5.91
N SER A 107 -12.22 -2.01 -6.55
CA SER A 107 -10.79 -2.35 -6.50
C SER A 107 -10.12 -1.99 -7.82
N PHE A 108 -8.84 -1.76 -7.76
CA PHE A 108 -7.97 -1.53 -8.93
C PHE A 108 -6.57 -2.02 -8.62
N ASN A 109 -5.71 -2.12 -9.63
CA ASN A 109 -4.33 -2.52 -9.40
C ASN A 109 -3.52 -1.34 -8.88
N ARG A 110 -2.57 -1.63 -7.99
CA ARG A 110 -1.52 -0.69 -7.59
C ARG A 110 -0.25 -1.05 -8.36
N CYS A 111 0.28 -0.06 -9.09
CA CYS A 111 1.50 -0.17 -9.87
C CYS A 111 2.63 0.56 -9.16
N ASN A 112 3.66 -0.19 -8.74
CA ASN A 112 4.75 0.36 -7.95
C ASN A 112 5.84 0.96 -8.84
N ASN A 113 6.32 2.16 -8.49
CA ASN A 113 7.51 2.75 -9.05
C ASN A 113 8.73 2.34 -8.21
N TYR A 114 9.71 1.74 -8.85
CA TYR A 114 10.96 1.36 -8.24
C TYR A 114 12.12 2.12 -8.85
N CYS A 115 12.64 3.12 -8.16
CA CYS A 115 13.78 3.93 -8.62
C CYS A 115 13.57 4.50 -10.04
N GLY A 116 12.36 4.99 -10.34
CA GLY A 116 12.00 5.55 -11.65
C GLY A 116 11.43 4.54 -12.66
N THR A 117 11.39 3.24 -12.35
CA THR A 117 10.84 2.21 -13.24
C THR A 117 9.49 1.70 -12.72
N TRP A 118 8.45 1.72 -13.57
CA TRP A 118 7.15 1.11 -13.25
C TRP A 118 7.22 -0.40 -13.35
N ILE A 119 6.85 -1.10 -12.27
CA ILE A 119 6.91 -2.55 -12.17
C ILE A 119 5.56 -3.13 -12.60
N LYS A 120 5.56 -3.88 -13.69
CA LYS A 120 4.35 -4.46 -14.29
C LYS A 120 4.34 -6.00 -14.27
N HIS A 121 5.32 -6.63 -13.63
CA HIS A 121 5.46 -8.08 -13.54
C HIS A 121 5.98 -8.49 -12.16
N GLY A 122 6.28 -9.76 -12.00
CA GLY A 122 6.84 -10.29 -10.76
C GLY A 122 5.81 -10.42 -9.65
N ALA A 123 6.29 -10.29 -8.40
CA ALA A 123 5.45 -10.40 -7.22
C ALA A 123 4.74 -9.07 -6.86
N TRP A 124 5.11 -7.98 -7.51
CA TRP A 124 4.61 -6.64 -7.18
C TRP A 124 3.47 -6.17 -8.08
N TYR A 125 3.18 -6.91 -9.16
CA TYR A 125 2.07 -6.60 -10.05
C TYR A 125 1.49 -7.89 -10.68
N PRO A 126 0.15 -7.96 -10.84
CA PRO A 126 -0.87 -7.03 -10.36
C PRO A 126 -1.02 -7.07 -8.83
N ASP A 127 -1.12 -5.89 -8.18
CA ASP A 127 -1.39 -5.75 -6.74
C ASP A 127 -2.78 -5.14 -6.54
N LYS A 128 -3.81 -5.99 -6.49
CA LYS A 128 -5.21 -5.58 -6.40
C LYS A 128 -5.54 -5.01 -5.03
N LYS A 129 -6.01 -3.76 -5.00
CA LYS A 129 -6.41 -3.04 -3.78
C LYS A 129 -7.87 -2.60 -3.85
N LEU A 130 -8.63 -2.82 -2.77
CA LEU A 130 -9.92 -2.19 -2.55
C LEU A 130 -9.63 -0.82 -1.90
N ARG A 131 -9.92 0.28 -2.61
CA ARG A 131 -9.55 1.64 -2.18
C ARG A 131 -10.68 2.66 -2.31
N LEU A 132 -11.77 2.33 -3.02
CA LEU A 132 -12.95 3.18 -3.18
C LEU A 132 -14.20 2.40 -2.73
N TRP A 133 -14.95 2.92 -1.77
CA TRP A 133 -16.09 2.22 -1.17
C TRP A 133 -17.05 3.16 -0.43
N ASP A 134 -18.22 2.63 -0.06
CA ASP A 134 -19.09 3.22 0.95
C ASP A 134 -18.53 2.92 2.36
N SER A 135 -18.03 3.93 3.06
CA SER A 135 -17.34 3.80 4.35
C SER A 135 -18.22 3.23 5.47
N ARG A 136 -19.53 3.23 5.29
CA ARG A 136 -20.49 2.66 6.24
C ARG A 136 -20.55 1.12 6.19
N LYS A 137 -19.91 0.51 5.17
CA LYS A 137 -20.04 -0.92 4.86
C LYS A 137 -18.79 -1.76 5.16
N GLY A 138 -17.78 -1.19 5.78
CA GLY A 138 -16.55 -1.90 6.11
C GLY A 138 -15.59 -1.07 6.95
N ASN A 139 -14.44 -1.63 7.26
CA ASN A 139 -13.35 -0.95 7.97
C ASN A 139 -11.98 -1.48 7.55
N TRP A 140 -10.94 -0.73 7.87
CA TRP A 140 -9.56 -1.21 7.78
C TRP A 140 -9.27 -2.21 8.89
N THR A 141 -8.64 -3.33 8.54
CA THR A 141 -8.33 -4.46 9.42
C THR A 141 -7.00 -5.09 9.01
N GLY A 142 -6.57 -6.13 9.73
CA GLY A 142 -5.35 -6.87 9.47
C GLY A 142 -4.35 -6.77 10.62
N GLU A 143 -3.07 -6.97 10.30
CA GLU A 143 -1.95 -6.80 11.23
C GLU A 143 -1.02 -5.72 10.64
N ASN A 144 -0.73 -4.65 11.39
CA ASN A 144 0.22 -3.63 10.93
C ASN A 144 1.58 -4.24 10.56
N PRO A 145 2.18 -3.96 9.40
CA PRO A 145 1.78 -3.04 8.34
C PRO A 145 0.99 -3.68 7.17
N HIS A 146 0.35 -4.82 7.35
CA HIS A 146 -0.40 -5.54 6.31
C HIS A 146 -1.90 -5.25 6.41
N ASP A 147 -2.22 -3.96 6.33
CA ASP A 147 -3.57 -3.46 6.37
C ASP A 147 -4.35 -3.81 5.09
N ARG A 148 -5.64 -4.09 5.26
CA ARG A 148 -6.60 -4.28 4.18
C ARG A 148 -7.97 -3.75 4.60
N TYR A 149 -8.74 -3.28 3.63
CA TYR A 149 -10.14 -2.92 3.89
C TYR A 149 -11.03 -4.14 3.72
N GLU A 150 -11.86 -4.43 4.70
CA GLU A 150 -12.82 -5.53 4.69
C GLU A 150 -14.24 -5.01 4.82
N MET A 151 -15.13 -5.52 3.96
CA MET A 151 -16.55 -5.24 4.03
C MET A 151 -17.18 -6.06 5.16
N PHE A 152 -18.15 -5.47 5.88
CA PHE A 152 -18.87 -6.18 6.96
C PHE A 152 -19.76 -7.30 6.43
N ASP A 153 -20.27 -7.19 5.21
CA ASP A 153 -21.12 -8.19 4.57
C ASP A 153 -20.38 -8.78 3.35
N ALA A 154 -20.28 -10.11 3.30
CA ALA A 154 -19.67 -10.84 2.20
C ALA A 154 -20.51 -10.81 0.89
N SER A 155 -21.80 -10.44 0.98
CA SER A 155 -22.70 -10.34 -0.20
C SER A 155 -22.55 -9.04 -0.98
N VAL A 156 -21.74 -8.08 -0.51
CA VAL A 156 -21.53 -6.80 -1.18
C VAL A 156 -20.91 -6.95 -2.57
N LYS A 157 -21.34 -6.11 -3.49
CA LYS A 157 -20.82 -6.09 -4.84
C LYS A 157 -19.53 -5.26 -4.90
N ILE A 158 -18.41 -5.91 -5.25
CA ILE A 158 -17.12 -5.25 -5.50
C ILE A 158 -16.79 -5.39 -6.97
N LEU A 159 -16.56 -4.27 -7.66
CA LEU A 159 -16.13 -4.24 -9.05
C LEU A 159 -14.64 -3.86 -9.15
N HIS A 160 -14.00 -4.37 -10.22
CA HIS A 160 -12.62 -4.00 -10.54
C HIS A 160 -12.61 -2.93 -11.64
N LEU A 161 -12.00 -1.78 -11.33
CA LEU A 161 -11.86 -0.67 -12.27
C LEU A 161 -10.64 -0.85 -13.17
N LYS A 162 -10.71 -0.25 -14.36
CA LYS A 162 -9.57 -0.14 -15.27
C LYS A 162 -8.67 1.01 -14.83
N GLY A 163 -7.38 0.87 -15.14
CA GLY A 163 -6.32 1.81 -14.75
C GLY A 163 -5.60 1.38 -13.47
N ASP A 164 -4.54 2.07 -13.15
CA ASP A 164 -3.64 1.75 -12.06
C ASP A 164 -3.56 2.89 -11.03
N LEU A 165 -3.49 2.52 -9.76
CA LEU A 165 -3.03 3.40 -8.70
C LEU A 165 -1.50 3.39 -8.71
N LEU A 166 -0.90 4.46 -9.17
CA LEU A 166 0.53 4.66 -9.23
C LEU A 166 1.06 4.90 -7.82
N HIS A 167 2.06 4.10 -7.39
CA HIS A 167 2.63 4.17 -6.04
C HIS A 167 4.14 4.36 -6.12
N TYR A 168 4.65 5.45 -5.59
CA TYR A 168 6.08 5.81 -5.61
C TYR A 168 6.83 5.19 -4.43
N SER A 169 6.95 3.88 -4.45
CA SER A 169 7.37 3.04 -3.32
C SER A 169 8.82 3.26 -2.87
N TYR A 170 9.75 3.44 -3.82
CA TYR A 170 11.18 3.53 -3.53
C TYR A 170 11.90 4.49 -4.46
N TYR A 171 12.60 5.44 -3.89
CA TYR A 171 13.48 6.36 -4.61
C TYR A 171 14.91 5.85 -4.71
N SER A 172 15.29 4.89 -3.86
CA SER A 172 16.62 4.27 -3.88
C SER A 172 16.59 2.78 -3.53
N VAL A 173 17.60 2.06 -4.01
CA VAL A 173 17.83 0.66 -3.64
C VAL A 173 18.13 0.53 -2.14
N THR A 174 18.79 1.52 -1.55
CA THR A 174 19.11 1.58 -0.11
C THR A 174 17.84 1.56 0.75
N GLU A 175 16.82 2.35 0.38
CA GLU A 175 15.51 2.34 1.06
C GLU A 175 14.86 0.95 1.00
N HIS A 176 14.86 0.31 -0.16
CA HIS A 176 14.30 -1.03 -0.32
C HIS A 176 15.02 -2.08 0.56
N ILE A 177 16.36 -2.04 0.62
CA ILE A 177 17.14 -2.96 1.46
C ILE A 177 16.85 -2.72 2.95
N ALA A 178 16.82 -1.46 3.39
CA ALA A 178 16.53 -1.09 4.77
C ALA A 178 15.12 -1.56 5.19
N GLN A 179 14.13 -1.32 4.35
CA GLN A 179 12.76 -1.76 4.60
C GLN A 179 12.63 -3.28 4.57
N GLY A 180 13.31 -3.97 3.64
CA GLY A 180 13.37 -5.43 3.58
C GLY A 180 13.95 -6.05 4.86
N ASN A 181 15.01 -5.43 5.43
CA ASN A 181 15.56 -5.85 6.71
C ASN A 181 14.56 -5.66 7.86
N LYS A 182 13.88 -4.50 7.95
CA LYS A 182 12.83 -4.22 8.95
C LYS A 182 11.69 -5.24 8.85
N PHE A 183 11.14 -5.44 7.66
CA PHE A 183 10.02 -6.36 7.45
C PHE A 183 10.39 -7.82 7.68
N SER A 184 11.63 -8.22 7.38
CA SER A 184 12.09 -9.57 7.71
C SER A 184 12.11 -9.84 9.21
N SER A 185 12.39 -8.84 10.06
CA SER A 185 12.32 -8.96 11.52
C SER A 185 10.88 -9.14 12.00
N ILE A 186 9.97 -8.28 11.55
CA ILE A 186 8.54 -8.37 11.90
C ILE A 186 7.97 -9.72 11.47
N ALA A 187 8.31 -10.18 10.25
CA ALA A 187 7.84 -11.47 9.74
C ALA A 187 8.43 -12.68 10.47
N ALA A 188 9.67 -12.57 10.99
CA ALA A 188 10.28 -13.62 11.82
C ALA A 188 9.60 -13.70 13.19
N GLU A 189 9.36 -12.56 13.81
CA GLU A 189 8.68 -12.46 15.10
C GLU A 189 7.24 -12.99 15.05
N SER A 190 6.46 -12.55 14.07
CA SER A 190 5.10 -13.09 13.82
C SER A 190 5.12 -14.60 13.56
N ALA A 191 6.11 -15.11 12.81
CA ALA A 191 6.23 -16.55 12.59
C ALA A 191 6.57 -17.31 13.88
N PHE A 192 7.45 -16.75 14.72
CA PHE A 192 7.82 -17.32 16.01
C PHE A 192 6.62 -17.39 16.97
N GLN A 193 5.85 -16.30 17.09
CA GLN A 193 4.62 -16.26 17.90
C GLN A 193 3.57 -17.29 17.45
N LYS A 194 3.53 -17.59 16.13
CA LYS A 194 2.68 -18.66 15.56
C LYS A 194 3.30 -20.07 15.70
N GLY A 195 4.36 -20.25 16.49
CA GLY A 195 5.01 -21.53 16.76
C GLY A 195 5.79 -22.13 15.58
N LYS A 196 6.07 -21.32 14.52
CA LYS A 196 6.83 -21.82 13.36
C LYS A 196 8.31 -22.01 13.72
N LYS A 197 8.91 -23.07 13.15
CA LYS A 197 10.34 -23.36 13.31
C LYS A 197 11.07 -23.11 12.00
N SER A 198 12.35 -22.77 12.13
CA SER A 198 13.28 -22.64 11.01
C SER A 198 14.41 -23.66 11.14
N ASN A 199 14.87 -24.21 10.02
CA ASN A 199 15.99 -25.14 9.93
C ASN A 199 16.86 -24.80 8.71
N LEU A 200 18.00 -25.47 8.56
CA LEU A 200 18.94 -25.21 7.46
C LEU A 200 18.29 -25.35 6.07
N ILE A 201 17.40 -26.30 5.90
CA ILE A 201 16.67 -26.50 4.63
C ILE A 201 15.80 -25.28 4.32
N SER A 202 15.07 -24.77 5.31
CA SER A 202 14.22 -23.59 5.13
C SER A 202 15.02 -22.32 4.82
N LEU A 203 16.25 -22.19 5.34
CA LEU A 203 17.16 -21.07 5.03
C LEU A 203 17.61 -21.07 3.57
N ILE A 204 17.73 -22.24 2.93
CA ILE A 204 18.23 -22.37 1.56
C ILE A 204 17.07 -22.41 0.55
N ILE A 205 16.12 -23.31 0.77
CA ILE A 205 15.08 -23.60 -0.22
C ILE A 205 14.07 -22.45 -0.37
N ASN A 206 13.64 -21.83 0.73
CA ASN A 206 12.61 -20.78 0.64
C ASN A 206 13.09 -19.52 -0.10
N PRO A 207 14.29 -18.96 0.15
CA PRO A 207 14.81 -17.85 -0.63
C PRO A 207 14.99 -18.20 -2.12
N LEU A 208 15.58 -19.37 -2.40
CA LEU A 208 15.79 -19.83 -3.78
C LEU A 208 14.46 -19.97 -4.52
N TRP A 209 13.48 -20.63 -3.91
CA TRP A 209 12.13 -20.76 -4.48
C TRP A 209 11.48 -19.38 -4.67
N ARG A 210 11.66 -18.47 -3.71
CA ARG A 210 11.13 -17.12 -3.82
C ARG A 210 11.67 -16.40 -5.04
N PHE A 211 12.98 -16.48 -5.29
CA PHE A 211 13.61 -15.90 -6.47
C PHE A 211 13.07 -16.54 -7.76
N VAL A 212 13.11 -17.86 -7.86
CA VAL A 212 12.66 -18.59 -9.06
C VAL A 212 11.21 -18.28 -9.38
N ARG A 213 10.34 -18.29 -8.37
CA ARG A 213 8.93 -17.99 -8.54
C ARG A 213 8.71 -16.55 -9.04
N ASP A 214 9.33 -15.56 -8.39
CA ASP A 214 9.04 -14.17 -8.66
C ASP A 214 9.72 -13.68 -9.96
N TYR A 215 10.91 -14.18 -10.26
CA TYR A 215 11.65 -13.79 -11.46
C TYR A 215 11.20 -14.53 -12.71
N PHE A 216 11.07 -15.86 -12.64
CA PHE A 216 10.71 -16.69 -13.79
C PHE A 216 9.21 -16.93 -13.91
N PHE A 217 8.56 -17.54 -12.91
CA PHE A 217 7.15 -17.92 -13.01
C PHE A 217 6.19 -16.73 -13.03
N LYS A 218 6.54 -15.65 -12.36
CA LYS A 218 5.76 -14.38 -12.40
C LYS A 218 6.34 -13.38 -13.41
N ALA A 219 7.22 -13.82 -14.29
CA ALA A 219 7.79 -13.03 -15.38
C ALA A 219 8.47 -11.72 -14.93
N GLY A 220 9.03 -11.66 -13.69
CA GLY A 220 9.74 -10.49 -13.19
C GLY A 220 10.93 -10.06 -14.07
N PHE A 221 11.47 -10.97 -14.91
CA PHE A 221 12.52 -10.68 -15.89
C PHE A 221 12.07 -9.67 -16.97
N LEU A 222 10.76 -9.53 -17.21
CA LEU A 222 10.22 -8.58 -18.18
C LEU A 222 10.35 -7.13 -17.71
N ASP A 223 10.49 -6.88 -16.41
CA ASP A 223 10.81 -5.56 -15.86
C ASP A 223 12.32 -5.26 -15.86
N GLY A 224 13.11 -6.04 -16.60
CA GLY A 224 14.51 -5.82 -16.85
C GLY A 224 15.36 -5.80 -15.57
N ARG A 225 16.27 -4.80 -15.47
CA ARG A 225 17.16 -4.65 -14.32
C ARG A 225 16.40 -4.45 -13.01
N ALA A 226 15.31 -3.68 -13.01
CA ALA A 226 14.52 -3.42 -11.81
C ALA A 226 13.88 -4.72 -11.29
N GLY A 227 13.28 -5.52 -12.18
CA GLY A 227 12.69 -6.82 -11.82
C GLY A 227 13.72 -7.80 -11.24
N PHE A 228 14.94 -7.81 -11.79
CA PHE A 228 16.02 -8.64 -11.24
C PHE A 228 16.42 -8.21 -9.82
N ILE A 229 16.66 -6.90 -9.61
CA ILE A 229 17.02 -6.35 -8.30
C ILE A 229 15.93 -6.63 -7.26
N ILE A 230 14.66 -6.44 -7.63
CA ILE A 230 13.51 -6.73 -6.76
C ILE A 230 13.47 -8.21 -6.39
N ALA A 231 13.64 -9.12 -7.37
CA ALA A 231 13.60 -10.56 -7.11
C ALA A 231 14.73 -11.00 -6.16
N ILE A 232 15.95 -10.47 -6.34
CA ILE A 232 17.09 -10.73 -5.45
C ILE A 232 16.83 -10.19 -4.04
N ASN A 233 16.42 -8.91 -3.90
CA ASN A 233 16.18 -8.32 -2.58
C ASN A 233 15.02 -9.01 -1.84
N THR A 234 13.96 -9.42 -2.55
CA THR A 234 12.85 -10.17 -1.95
C THR A 234 13.28 -11.57 -1.50
N SER A 235 14.13 -12.23 -2.29
CA SER A 235 14.77 -13.50 -1.91
C SER A 235 15.65 -13.33 -0.67
N HIS A 236 16.49 -12.30 -0.65
CA HIS A 236 17.35 -11.96 0.49
C HIS A 236 16.54 -11.65 1.76
N SER A 237 15.46 -10.85 1.65
CA SER A 237 14.55 -10.59 2.77
C SER A 237 13.90 -11.89 3.30
N THR A 238 13.59 -12.82 2.40
CA THR A 238 13.10 -14.16 2.78
C THR A 238 14.17 -14.93 3.56
N PHE A 239 15.42 -14.90 3.10
CA PHE A 239 16.55 -15.52 3.81
C PHE A 239 16.69 -14.91 5.21
N LEU A 240 16.74 -13.59 5.33
CA LEU A 240 16.84 -12.88 6.62
C LEU A 240 15.71 -13.27 7.58
N LYS A 241 14.47 -13.39 7.09
CA LYS A 241 13.35 -13.86 7.91
C LYS A 241 13.63 -15.22 8.54
N TYR A 242 14.10 -16.18 7.75
CA TYR A 242 14.35 -17.54 8.26
C TYR A 242 15.57 -17.62 9.17
N VAL A 243 16.63 -16.84 8.92
CA VAL A 243 17.79 -16.70 9.81
C VAL A 243 17.34 -16.14 11.17
N LYS A 244 16.60 -15.03 11.17
CA LYS A 244 16.10 -14.40 12.40
C LYS A 244 15.14 -15.33 13.16
N LEU A 245 14.28 -16.06 12.45
CA LEU A 245 13.41 -17.06 13.06
C LEU A 245 14.20 -18.22 13.68
N TYR A 246 15.29 -18.67 13.02
CA TYR A 246 16.17 -19.69 13.57
C TYR A 246 16.80 -19.23 14.88
N ASP A 247 17.30 -18.00 14.94
CA ASP A 247 17.89 -17.42 16.16
C ASP A 247 16.86 -17.30 17.29
N LEU A 248 15.62 -16.88 16.98
CA LEU A 248 14.52 -16.82 17.95
C LEU A 248 14.19 -18.23 18.51
N ASN A 249 14.12 -19.24 17.66
CA ASN A 249 13.87 -20.62 18.09
C ASN A 249 14.99 -21.13 19.01
N LYS A 250 16.28 -20.83 18.67
CA LYS A 250 17.43 -21.31 19.46
C LYS A 250 17.51 -20.64 20.85
N LYS A 251 17.13 -19.38 20.99
CA LYS A 251 17.16 -18.65 22.26
C LYS A 251 16.09 -19.10 23.26
N ASN A 252 15.05 -19.77 22.78
CA ASN A 252 13.91 -20.20 23.58
C ASN A 252 13.80 -21.74 23.70
N THR A 253 14.86 -22.46 23.32
CA THR A 253 15.08 -23.88 23.56
C THR A 253 16.09 -24.05 24.66
#